data_40042a3f0457eda9f45e1f5e11b53834
#
_entry.id   40042a3f0457eda9f45e1f5e11b53834
#
_cell.length_a   1.000
_cell.length_b   1.000
_cell.length_c   1.000
_cell.angle_alpha   90.00
_cell.angle_beta   90.00
_cell.angle_gamma   90.00
#
_symmetry.space_group_name_H-M   'P 1'
#
loop_
_entity.id
_entity.type
_entity.pdbx_description
1 polymer ?
#
loop_
_entity_poly.entity_id
_entity_poly.type
_entity_poly.pdbx_seq_one_letter_code
_entity_poly.pdbx_strand_id
1 'polypeptide(L)'
;MSKKALLMLPISLIVISTASCSWLFKSDRDYTAEQNPSKYLAKTNLGGNYIEYNTYRFNGDVVNKVISKVDDIEYLYTKGTPELSDTTFTLNIRYTVFLGYGYHEIAFYENGYATTSRYDRNQEKYLTFYYQFDEEIAKSVCKMIDNEYQAIREEERREQEERDNIEREYNDMINEMTLFSVIDKMNEDENTDLEFVFVTDETPARYYDFTFKDDGSICTALKSATFENLPVGFYRHGSETRLYIRGSGWTIDVFREDRLVKAYYSTQDKYGRNYSTSFEKLIDEDSLNTVMNLAYELSAPKNPFGNSSSNPSSGSEEHL
;
A
#
# COMPACT_ATOMS: atom_id res chain seq x y z
N MET A 1 44.18 47.40 -44.96
CA MET A 1 44.52 46.24 -44.13
C MET A 1 45.37 45.29 -44.98
N SER A 2 46.59 45.02 -44.52
CA SER A 2 47.58 44.25 -45.26
C SER A 2 47.15 42.77 -45.38
N LYS A 3 47.25 42.19 -46.61
CA LYS A 3 46.99 40.77 -46.89
C LYS A 3 47.79 39.78 -46.01
N LYS A 4 48.82 40.25 -45.32
CA LYS A 4 49.61 39.47 -44.37
C LYS A 4 48.92 39.25 -43.02
N ALA A 5 48.00 40.12 -42.59
CA ALA A 5 47.27 39.95 -41.35
C ALA A 5 46.11 38.92 -41.42
N LEU A 6 45.60 38.70 -42.66
CA LEU A 6 44.50 37.73 -42.87
C LEU A 6 44.98 36.27 -42.91
N LEU A 7 46.28 36.04 -43.20
CA LEU A 7 46.86 34.68 -43.26
C LEU A 7 47.29 34.15 -41.90
N MET A 8 47.54 35.06 -40.90
CA MET A 8 47.92 34.67 -39.54
C MET A 8 46.75 34.22 -38.64
N LEU A 9 45.55 34.70 -38.93
CA LEU A 9 44.38 34.36 -38.16
C LEU A 9 43.95 32.86 -38.28
N PRO A 10 43.95 32.22 -39.45
CA PRO A 10 43.57 30.81 -39.55
C PRO A 10 44.67 29.87 -38.96
N ILE A 11 45.96 30.26 -39.05
CA ILE A 11 47.07 29.47 -38.48
C ILE A 11 47.02 29.48 -36.94
N SER A 12 46.72 30.62 -36.32
CA SER A 12 46.58 30.72 -34.87
C SER A 12 45.36 29.91 -34.37
N LEU A 13 44.25 29.89 -35.10
CA LEU A 13 43.08 29.14 -34.76
C LEU A 13 43.33 27.63 -34.91
N ILE A 14 44.06 27.19 -35.95
CA ILE A 14 44.42 25.79 -36.16
C ILE A 14 45.39 25.31 -35.07
N VAL A 15 46.36 26.12 -34.67
CA VAL A 15 47.29 25.76 -33.59
C VAL A 15 46.62 25.67 -32.25
N ILE A 16 45.63 26.53 -31.94
CA ILE A 16 44.85 26.46 -30.71
C ILE A 16 43.94 25.23 -30.75
N SER A 17 43.34 24.89 -31.88
CA SER A 17 42.49 23.71 -31.99
C SER A 17 43.27 22.40 -31.92
N THR A 18 44.47 22.34 -32.46
CA THR A 18 45.33 21.15 -32.39
C THR A 18 45.96 20.98 -31.01
N ALA A 19 46.30 22.08 -30.32
CA ALA A 19 46.79 22.03 -28.94
C ALA A 19 45.70 21.61 -27.95
N SER A 20 44.43 21.98 -28.19
CA SER A 20 43.30 21.54 -27.38
C SER A 20 42.94 20.06 -27.62
N CYS A 21 43.12 19.57 -28.83
CA CYS A 21 42.87 18.16 -29.15
C CYS A 21 43.96 17.21 -28.62
N SER A 22 45.23 17.65 -28.56
CA SER A 22 46.30 16.80 -28.01
C SER A 22 46.14 16.53 -26.48
N TRP A 23 45.39 17.38 -25.77
CA TRP A 23 45.04 17.16 -24.37
C TRP A 23 43.98 16.04 -24.22
N LEU A 24 43.18 15.79 -25.24
CA LEU A 24 42.13 14.75 -25.25
C LEU A 24 42.68 13.36 -25.58
N PHE A 25 43.90 13.22 -26.10
CA PHE A 25 44.48 11.97 -26.59
C PHE A 25 45.77 11.55 -25.87
N LYS A 26 45.91 11.79 -24.54
CA LYS A 26 46.95 11.11 -23.77
C LYS A 26 46.53 9.66 -23.55
N SER A 27 46.99 8.78 -24.40
CA SER A 27 46.71 7.34 -24.44
C SER A 27 47.35 6.55 -23.28
N ASP A 28 48.20 7.15 -22.47
CA ASP A 28 48.93 6.48 -21.37
C ASP A 28 48.76 7.15 -20.02
N ARG A 29 47.55 7.64 -19.73
CA ARG A 29 47.27 8.18 -18.44
C ARG A 29 47.15 7.07 -17.41
N ASP A 30 48.03 7.08 -16.42
CA ASP A 30 47.94 6.18 -15.29
C ASP A 30 46.74 6.61 -14.41
N TYR A 31 45.65 5.84 -14.48
CA TYR A 31 44.44 6.10 -13.71
C TYR A 31 44.49 5.51 -12.30
N THR A 32 45.51 4.75 -11.94
CA THR A 32 45.55 4.04 -10.62
C THR A 32 45.42 4.97 -9.44
N ALA A 33 46.14 6.10 -9.44
CA ALA A 33 46.05 7.09 -8.40
C ALA A 33 44.69 7.85 -8.38
N GLU A 34 44.05 8.02 -9.55
CA GLU A 34 42.74 8.69 -9.65
C GLU A 34 41.60 7.80 -9.21
N GLN A 35 41.73 6.47 -9.40
CA GLN A 35 40.74 5.47 -9.05
C GLN A 35 40.91 4.91 -7.63
N ASN A 36 41.92 5.35 -6.88
CA ASN A 36 42.13 4.93 -5.51
C ASN A 36 40.89 5.25 -4.63
N PRO A 37 40.36 4.30 -3.85
CA PRO A 37 39.21 4.47 -2.99
C PRO A 37 39.27 5.72 -2.11
N SER A 38 40.43 6.07 -1.55
CA SER A 38 40.61 7.28 -0.71
C SER A 38 40.21 8.58 -1.42
N LYS A 39 40.32 8.66 -2.78
CA LYS A 39 39.91 9.84 -3.53
C LYS A 39 38.40 10.02 -3.62
N TYR A 40 37.65 8.95 -3.49
CA TYR A 40 36.19 8.95 -3.46
C TYR A 40 35.70 9.16 -2.04
N LEU A 41 36.30 8.49 -1.07
CA LEU A 41 35.99 8.61 0.35
C LEU A 41 36.16 10.07 0.83
N ALA A 42 37.19 10.77 0.37
CA ALA A 42 37.38 12.21 0.66
C ALA A 42 36.21 13.10 0.20
N LYS A 43 35.25 12.60 -0.58
CA LYS A 43 34.09 13.35 -1.11
C LYS A 43 32.78 13.03 -0.39
N THR A 44 32.80 12.23 0.67
CA THR A 44 31.59 11.72 1.33
C THR A 44 30.72 12.78 2.02
N ASN A 45 31.22 14.01 2.18
CA ASN A 45 30.52 15.12 2.85
C ASN A 45 29.24 15.62 2.12
N LEU A 46 28.96 15.15 0.91
CA LEU A 46 27.81 15.62 0.12
C LEU A 46 26.47 15.01 0.56
N GLY A 47 26.49 14.00 1.43
CA GLY A 47 25.29 13.24 1.83
C GLY A 47 24.70 12.40 0.68
N GLY A 48 23.75 11.54 1.00
CA GLY A 48 23.10 10.69 0.02
C GLY A 48 23.95 9.51 -0.47
N ASN A 49 25.02 9.17 0.26
CA ASN A 49 25.78 7.94 0.08
C ASN A 49 24.96 6.75 0.56
N TYR A 50 25.18 5.57 -0.05
CA TYR A 50 24.49 4.35 0.36
C TYR A 50 25.37 3.11 0.16
N ILE A 51 25.02 2.04 0.87
CA ILE A 51 25.66 0.73 0.73
C ILE A 51 24.65 -0.24 0.13
N GLU A 52 25.08 -1.03 -0.85
CA GLU A 52 24.38 -2.18 -1.36
C GLU A 52 25.00 -3.47 -0.84
N TYR A 53 24.16 -4.31 -0.22
CA TYR A 53 24.53 -5.62 0.29
C TYR A 53 23.36 -6.60 0.16
N ASN A 54 23.56 -7.73 -0.49
CA ASN A 54 22.53 -8.76 -0.70
C ASN A 54 21.19 -8.19 -1.20
N THR A 55 21.22 -7.31 -2.21
CA THR A 55 20.05 -6.60 -2.76
C THR A 55 19.39 -5.57 -1.83
N TYR A 56 19.89 -5.41 -0.62
CA TYR A 56 19.42 -4.40 0.33
C TYR A 56 20.23 -3.11 0.21
N ARG A 57 19.57 -1.98 0.46
CA ARG A 57 20.19 -0.66 0.41
C ARG A 57 20.18 -0.01 1.80
N PHE A 58 21.36 0.15 2.38
CA PHE A 58 21.56 0.88 3.62
C PHE A 58 21.81 2.36 3.37
N ASN A 59 21.29 3.21 4.24
CA ASN A 59 21.45 4.64 4.24
C ASN A 59 21.77 5.14 5.68
N GLY A 60 22.12 6.42 5.81
CA GLY A 60 22.24 7.07 7.11
C GLY A 60 23.38 6.52 7.97
N ASP A 61 23.06 6.14 9.20
CA ASP A 61 24.08 5.83 10.25
C ASP A 61 24.95 4.62 9.91
N VAL A 62 24.42 3.59 9.29
CA VAL A 62 25.20 2.40 8.88
C VAL A 62 26.28 2.82 7.89
N VAL A 63 25.91 3.63 6.90
CA VAL A 63 26.85 4.16 5.90
C VAL A 63 27.94 5.00 6.54
N ASN A 64 27.57 5.89 7.46
CA ASN A 64 28.52 6.74 8.17
C ASN A 64 29.50 5.93 9.03
N LYS A 65 29.02 4.90 9.71
CA LYS A 65 29.85 3.97 10.48
C LYS A 65 30.86 3.23 9.58
N VAL A 66 30.43 2.78 8.39
CA VAL A 66 31.32 2.14 7.43
C VAL A 66 32.37 3.12 6.93
N ILE A 67 31.94 4.29 6.45
CA ILE A 67 32.85 5.35 5.96
C ILE A 67 33.92 5.65 7.01
N SER A 68 33.54 5.88 8.26
CA SER A 68 34.49 6.20 9.35
C SER A 68 35.53 5.10 9.61
N LYS A 69 35.27 3.85 9.22
CA LYS A 69 36.23 2.74 9.34
C LYS A 69 37.16 2.60 8.14
N VAL A 70 36.72 3.05 6.97
CA VAL A 70 37.45 2.85 5.70
C VAL A 70 38.08 4.13 5.14
N ASP A 71 37.80 5.30 5.71
CA ASP A 71 38.27 6.61 5.20
C ASP A 71 39.77 6.84 5.46
N ASP A 72 40.26 6.48 6.65
CA ASP A 72 41.63 6.77 7.08
C ASP A 72 42.60 5.59 6.86
N ILE A 73 42.27 4.65 5.97
CA ILE A 73 43.14 3.50 5.68
C ILE A 73 43.93 3.69 4.38
N GLU A 74 45.06 3.01 4.31
CA GLU A 74 45.90 2.96 3.10
C GLU A 74 45.37 1.92 2.13
N TYR A 75 45.22 2.32 0.86
CA TYR A 75 44.84 1.46 -0.27
C TYR A 75 46.01 1.29 -1.22
N LEU A 76 46.59 0.09 -1.25
CA LEU A 76 47.73 -0.25 -2.09
C LEU A 76 47.27 -0.86 -3.41
N TYR A 77 47.61 -0.24 -4.54
CA TYR A 77 47.24 -0.75 -5.85
C TYR A 77 47.86 -2.14 -6.10
N THR A 78 47.02 -3.07 -6.53
CA THR A 78 47.41 -4.44 -6.85
C THR A 78 47.37 -4.63 -8.38
N LYS A 79 48.52 -5.01 -8.95
CA LYS A 79 48.62 -5.28 -10.40
C LYS A 79 48.06 -6.66 -10.71
N GLY A 80 47.16 -6.73 -11.66
CA GLY A 80 46.48 -7.98 -12.07
C GLY A 80 45.15 -8.16 -11.32
N THR A 81 44.54 -9.32 -11.50
CA THR A 81 43.26 -9.68 -10.85
C THR A 81 43.55 -10.61 -9.68
N PRO A 82 43.38 -10.12 -8.41
CA PRO A 82 43.52 -10.97 -7.25
C PRO A 82 42.34 -11.93 -7.11
N GLU A 83 42.49 -12.96 -6.29
CA GLU A 83 41.38 -13.78 -5.84
C GLU A 83 40.54 -12.96 -4.84
N LEU A 84 39.28 -12.77 -5.16
CA LEU A 84 38.33 -11.99 -4.33
C LEU A 84 37.44 -12.95 -3.55
N SER A 85 37.07 -12.55 -2.31
CA SER A 85 36.08 -13.32 -1.52
C SER A 85 34.68 -13.14 -2.10
N ASP A 86 33.78 -14.11 -1.80
CA ASP A 86 32.35 -14.02 -2.19
C ASP A 86 31.61 -12.96 -1.36
N THR A 87 32.04 -12.74 -0.10
CA THR A 87 31.43 -11.72 0.78
C THR A 87 31.91 -10.34 0.35
N THR A 88 30.98 -9.53 -0.11
CA THR A 88 31.25 -8.18 -0.59
C THR A 88 30.09 -7.24 -0.35
N PHE A 89 30.39 -5.96 -0.22
CA PHE A 89 29.40 -4.89 -0.28
C PHE A 89 29.89 -3.76 -1.19
N THR A 90 28.96 -2.99 -1.73
CA THR A 90 29.27 -1.84 -2.57
C THR A 90 28.88 -0.55 -1.86
N LEU A 91 29.87 0.31 -1.64
CA LEU A 91 29.67 1.68 -1.15
C LEU A 91 29.52 2.63 -2.34
N ASN A 92 28.40 3.30 -2.43
CA ASN A 92 28.06 4.25 -3.46
C ASN A 92 28.22 5.68 -2.93
N ILE A 93 29.23 6.40 -3.40
CA ILE A 93 29.56 7.76 -2.97
C ILE A 93 29.01 8.76 -3.98
N ARG A 94 28.11 9.61 -3.52
CA ARG A 94 27.45 10.62 -4.34
C ARG A 94 28.41 11.73 -4.74
N TYR A 95 28.37 12.13 -6.02
CA TYR A 95 29.05 13.31 -6.53
C TYR A 95 28.14 14.16 -7.42
N THR A 96 28.44 15.46 -7.53
CA THR A 96 27.64 16.39 -8.35
C THR A 96 28.12 16.41 -9.78
N VAL A 97 27.17 16.36 -10.73
CA VAL A 97 27.37 16.58 -12.16
C VAL A 97 26.51 17.76 -12.64
N PHE A 98 26.74 18.24 -13.86
CA PHE A 98 26.11 19.46 -14.39
C PHE A 98 24.57 19.45 -14.33
N LEU A 99 23.93 18.29 -14.54
CA LEU A 99 22.46 18.14 -14.55
C LEU A 99 21.95 17.19 -13.44
N GLY A 100 22.66 17.10 -12.32
CA GLY A 100 22.22 16.22 -11.24
C GLY A 100 23.39 15.69 -10.40
N TYR A 101 23.38 14.38 -10.18
CA TYR A 101 24.42 13.67 -9.44
C TYR A 101 24.65 12.28 -10.01
N GLY A 102 25.85 11.76 -9.80
CA GLY A 102 26.24 10.38 -10.06
C GLY A 102 26.80 9.73 -8.80
N TYR A 103 27.21 8.48 -8.93
CA TYR A 103 27.85 7.72 -7.85
C TYR A 103 29.19 7.18 -8.29
N HIS A 104 30.16 7.21 -7.37
CA HIS A 104 31.36 6.41 -7.43
C HIS A 104 31.13 5.13 -6.66
N GLU A 105 31.35 4.02 -7.28
CA GLU A 105 31.15 2.69 -6.70
C GLU A 105 32.48 2.14 -6.23
N ILE A 106 32.54 1.72 -4.97
CA ILE A 106 33.67 1.02 -4.39
C ILE A 106 33.13 -0.30 -3.85
N ALA A 107 33.51 -1.44 -4.45
CA ALA A 107 33.20 -2.73 -3.91
C ALA A 107 34.30 -3.15 -2.93
N PHE A 108 33.92 -3.52 -1.72
CA PHE A 108 34.79 -4.01 -0.67
C PHE A 108 34.60 -5.52 -0.46
N TYR A 109 35.69 -6.24 -0.33
CA TYR A 109 35.73 -7.67 -0.18
C TYR A 109 36.29 -8.05 1.18
N GLU A 110 35.72 -9.07 1.82
CA GLU A 110 36.09 -9.49 3.18
C GLU A 110 37.59 -9.86 3.31
N ASN A 111 38.21 -10.33 2.22
CA ASN A 111 39.63 -10.69 2.19
C ASN A 111 40.57 -9.50 1.95
N GLY A 112 40.15 -8.27 2.27
CA GLY A 112 41.00 -7.09 2.27
C GLY A 112 41.26 -6.48 0.89
N TYR A 113 40.37 -6.69 -0.06
CA TYR A 113 40.43 -5.99 -1.34
C TYR A 113 39.29 -5.00 -1.50
N ALA A 114 39.61 -3.90 -2.21
CA ALA A 114 38.60 -2.96 -2.70
C ALA A 114 38.75 -2.79 -4.19
N THR A 115 37.65 -2.65 -4.90
CA THR A 115 37.66 -2.38 -6.34
C THR A 115 36.93 -1.11 -6.68
N THR A 116 37.44 -0.40 -7.68
CA THR A 116 36.77 0.72 -8.36
C THR A 116 36.76 0.45 -9.85
N SER A 117 35.78 1.02 -10.56
CA SER A 117 35.66 0.82 -11.99
C SER A 117 35.53 2.15 -12.74
N ARG A 118 36.08 2.19 -13.94
CA ARG A 118 35.98 3.34 -14.85
C ARG A 118 35.72 2.87 -16.26
N TYR A 119 34.84 3.54 -16.99
CA TYR A 119 34.66 3.31 -18.43
C TYR A 119 35.74 3.97 -19.22
N ASP A 120 36.52 3.18 -19.99
CA ASP A 120 37.53 3.65 -20.96
C ASP A 120 36.86 3.79 -22.33
N ARG A 121 36.71 5.04 -22.80
CA ARG A 121 36.09 5.35 -24.07
C ARG A 121 36.93 4.88 -25.25
N ASN A 122 38.25 4.76 -25.10
CA ASN A 122 39.15 4.31 -26.21
C ASN A 122 39.07 2.81 -26.44
N GLN A 123 38.84 2.05 -25.37
CA GLN A 123 38.73 0.60 -25.40
C GLN A 123 37.28 0.12 -25.38
N GLU A 124 36.33 1.04 -25.25
CA GLU A 124 34.86 0.78 -25.12
C GLU A 124 34.51 -0.26 -24.06
N LYS A 125 35.28 -0.26 -22.97
CA LYS A 125 35.06 -1.20 -21.83
C LYS A 125 35.29 -0.58 -20.47
N TYR A 126 34.78 -1.23 -19.45
CA TYR A 126 35.13 -0.91 -18.09
C TYR A 126 36.49 -1.49 -17.71
N LEU A 127 37.32 -0.65 -17.10
CA LEU A 127 38.56 -1.04 -16.46
C LEU A 127 38.33 -1.12 -14.97
N THR A 128 38.67 -2.26 -14.34
CA THR A 128 38.58 -2.47 -12.91
C THR A 128 39.97 -2.35 -12.27
N PHE A 129 40.06 -1.60 -11.20
CA PHE A 129 41.26 -1.36 -10.43
C PHE A 129 41.13 -2.03 -9.07
N TYR A 130 42.15 -2.76 -8.67
CA TYR A 130 42.18 -3.53 -7.43
C TYR A 130 43.13 -2.87 -6.42
N TYR A 131 42.68 -2.75 -5.19
CA TYR A 131 43.46 -2.17 -4.11
C TYR A 131 43.39 -3.08 -2.91
N GLN A 132 44.54 -3.36 -2.31
CA GLN A 132 44.63 -4.12 -1.07
C GLN A 132 44.60 -3.15 0.11
N PHE A 133 43.94 -3.52 1.17
CA PHE A 133 43.90 -2.82 2.44
C PHE A 133 43.87 -3.84 3.60
N ASP A 134 43.79 -3.36 4.84
CA ASP A 134 43.81 -4.21 6.03
C ASP A 134 42.64 -5.20 6.04
N GLU A 135 42.95 -6.48 6.04
CA GLU A 135 41.97 -7.59 6.01
C GLU A 135 41.12 -7.64 7.28
N GLU A 136 41.67 -7.28 8.46
CA GLU A 136 40.91 -7.30 9.71
C GLU A 136 39.87 -6.16 9.72
N ILE A 137 40.19 -5.01 9.14
CA ILE A 137 39.22 -3.94 8.90
C ILE A 137 38.15 -4.42 7.93
N ALA A 138 38.52 -5.06 6.83
CA ALA A 138 37.58 -5.61 5.86
C ALA A 138 36.58 -6.57 6.52
N LYS A 139 37.05 -7.56 7.25
CA LYS A 139 36.23 -8.51 8.01
C LYS A 139 35.31 -7.80 9.02
N SER A 140 35.86 -6.86 9.76
CA SER A 140 35.08 -6.08 10.75
C SER A 140 33.92 -5.31 10.11
N VAL A 141 34.14 -4.69 8.95
CA VAL A 141 33.12 -3.92 8.23
C VAL A 141 32.08 -4.84 7.59
N CYS A 142 32.50 -5.91 6.92
CA CYS A 142 31.59 -6.89 6.36
C CYS A 142 30.69 -7.51 7.44
N LYS A 143 31.26 -7.91 8.58
CA LYS A 143 30.49 -8.44 9.71
C LYS A 143 29.50 -7.41 10.29
N MET A 144 29.88 -6.15 10.35
CA MET A 144 28.98 -5.09 10.84
C MET A 144 27.78 -4.92 9.90
N ILE A 145 28.00 -4.90 8.59
CA ILE A 145 26.93 -4.79 7.59
C ILE A 145 26.03 -6.03 7.61
N ASP A 146 26.64 -7.23 7.71
CA ASP A 146 25.87 -8.47 7.80
C ASP A 146 24.99 -8.51 9.07
N ASN A 147 25.50 -8.11 10.22
CA ASN A 147 24.70 -8.03 11.44
C ASN A 147 23.50 -7.09 11.30
N GLU A 148 23.69 -5.91 10.70
CA GLU A 148 22.60 -4.95 10.45
C GLU A 148 21.59 -5.53 9.44
N TYR A 149 22.05 -6.21 8.42
CA TYR A 149 21.19 -6.90 7.46
C TYR A 149 20.36 -7.99 8.13
N GLN A 150 20.97 -8.84 8.97
CA GLN A 150 20.25 -9.88 9.68
C GLN A 150 19.23 -9.32 10.67
N ALA A 151 19.55 -8.20 11.34
CA ALA A 151 18.62 -7.53 12.25
C ALA A 151 17.36 -7.02 11.49
N ILE A 152 17.55 -6.42 10.32
CA ILE A 152 16.43 -5.96 9.48
C ILE A 152 15.59 -7.15 8.99
N ARG A 153 16.22 -8.21 8.50
CA ARG A 153 15.52 -9.42 8.04
C ARG A 153 14.72 -10.09 9.16
N GLU A 154 15.24 -10.09 10.37
CA GLU A 154 14.52 -10.64 11.53
C GLU A 154 13.31 -9.76 11.89
N GLU A 155 13.43 -8.44 11.83
CA GLU A 155 12.29 -7.54 12.05
C GLU A 155 11.21 -7.70 10.97
N GLU A 156 11.60 -7.73 9.68
CA GLU A 156 10.68 -7.99 8.57
C GLU A 156 9.93 -9.33 8.75
N ARG A 157 10.66 -10.38 9.21
CA ARG A 157 10.06 -11.69 9.49
C ARG A 157 9.02 -11.62 10.60
N ARG A 158 9.32 -10.90 11.70
CA ARG A 158 8.38 -10.71 12.83
C ARG A 158 7.14 -9.95 12.40
N GLU A 159 7.32 -8.87 11.65
CA GLU A 159 6.19 -8.11 11.10
C GLU A 159 5.32 -8.96 10.17
N GLN A 160 5.94 -9.80 9.35
CA GLN A 160 5.20 -10.69 8.46
C GLN A 160 4.43 -11.75 9.25
N GLU A 161 5.05 -12.38 10.26
CA GLU A 161 4.38 -13.34 11.14
C GLU A 161 3.19 -12.71 11.90
N GLU A 162 3.35 -11.47 12.35
CA GLU A 162 2.26 -10.74 12.99
C GLU A 162 1.11 -10.48 12.00
N ARG A 163 1.41 -10.06 10.77
CA ARG A 163 0.41 -9.87 9.71
C ARG A 163 -0.34 -11.15 9.37
N ASP A 164 0.38 -12.27 9.27
CA ASP A 164 -0.20 -13.58 8.96
C ASP A 164 -1.07 -14.11 10.11
N ASN A 165 -0.71 -13.82 11.37
CA ASN A 165 -1.51 -14.17 12.54
C ASN A 165 -2.84 -13.39 12.55
N ILE A 166 -2.76 -12.08 12.34
CA ILE A 166 -3.95 -11.23 12.27
C ILE A 166 -4.88 -11.66 11.13
N GLU A 167 -4.31 -11.97 9.95
CA GLU A 167 -5.08 -12.46 8.83
C GLU A 167 -5.83 -13.76 9.15
N ARG A 168 -5.18 -14.69 9.86
CA ARG A 168 -5.84 -15.92 10.32
C ARG A 168 -6.97 -15.64 11.30
N GLU A 169 -6.74 -14.81 12.32
CA GLU A 169 -7.78 -14.44 13.30
C GLU A 169 -9.03 -13.85 12.61
N TYR A 170 -8.85 -12.93 11.67
CA TYR A 170 -9.96 -12.33 10.95
C TYR A 170 -10.67 -13.31 10.01
N ASN A 171 -9.93 -14.18 9.32
CA ASN A 171 -10.51 -15.21 8.49
C ASN A 171 -11.31 -16.23 9.33
N ASP A 172 -10.80 -16.64 10.48
CA ASP A 172 -11.50 -17.54 11.39
C ASP A 172 -12.79 -16.89 11.91
N MET A 173 -12.72 -15.63 12.35
CA MET A 173 -13.89 -14.85 12.76
C MET A 173 -14.96 -14.78 11.65
N ILE A 174 -14.56 -14.48 10.41
CA ILE A 174 -15.48 -14.40 9.27
C ILE A 174 -16.08 -15.78 8.93
N ASN A 175 -15.31 -16.85 9.02
CA ASN A 175 -15.77 -18.21 8.76
C ASN A 175 -16.75 -18.72 9.83
N GLU A 176 -16.63 -18.24 11.06
CA GLU A 176 -17.55 -18.57 12.15
C GLU A 176 -18.84 -17.74 12.14
N MET A 177 -18.87 -16.64 11.35
CA MET A 177 -20.07 -15.81 11.21
C MET A 177 -21.24 -16.59 10.63
N THR A 178 -22.42 -16.28 11.09
CA THR A 178 -23.70 -16.82 10.61
C THR A 178 -24.66 -15.69 10.27
N LEU A 179 -25.75 -15.99 9.57
CA LEU A 179 -26.84 -15.01 9.38
C LEU A 179 -27.31 -14.44 10.72
N PHE A 180 -27.48 -15.30 11.74
CA PHE A 180 -27.90 -14.86 13.07
C PHE A 180 -26.87 -13.95 13.73
N SER A 181 -25.56 -14.19 13.54
CA SER A 181 -24.51 -13.31 14.04
C SER A 181 -24.62 -11.89 13.44
N VAL A 182 -25.02 -11.77 12.16
CA VAL A 182 -25.27 -10.46 11.55
C VAL A 182 -26.55 -9.82 12.08
N ILE A 183 -27.63 -10.60 12.31
CA ILE A 183 -28.86 -10.10 12.93
C ILE A 183 -28.61 -9.59 14.36
N ASP A 184 -27.71 -10.24 15.11
CA ASP A 184 -27.35 -9.81 16.45
C ASP A 184 -26.73 -8.41 16.48
N LYS A 185 -26.05 -7.99 15.39
CA LYS A 185 -25.49 -6.63 15.27
C LYS A 185 -26.55 -5.53 15.36
N MET A 186 -27.79 -5.80 15.00
CA MET A 186 -28.90 -4.82 15.16
C MET A 186 -29.07 -4.36 16.61
N ASN A 187 -28.80 -5.24 17.59
CA ASN A 187 -28.90 -4.88 19.01
C ASN A 187 -27.63 -4.26 19.58
N GLU A 188 -26.48 -4.51 18.93
CA GLU A 188 -25.17 -4.06 19.39
C GLU A 188 -24.81 -2.68 18.84
N ASP A 189 -25.34 -2.32 17.67
CA ASP A 189 -25.01 -1.08 16.97
C ASP A 189 -26.05 0.01 17.22
N GLU A 190 -25.69 1.00 18.01
CA GLU A 190 -26.56 2.16 18.34
C GLU A 190 -26.91 3.02 17.09
N ASN A 191 -26.14 2.88 16.03
CA ASN A 191 -26.30 3.63 14.77
C ASN A 191 -27.08 2.86 13.69
N THR A 192 -27.83 1.83 14.07
CA THR A 192 -28.65 1.07 13.13
C THR A 192 -29.73 1.94 12.49
N ASP A 193 -29.71 2.03 11.17
CA ASP A 193 -30.73 2.70 10.38
C ASP A 193 -31.54 1.67 9.58
N LEU A 194 -32.87 1.85 9.57
CA LEU A 194 -33.79 1.03 8.82
C LEU A 194 -34.48 1.87 7.75
N GLU A 195 -34.50 1.36 6.53
CA GLU A 195 -35.17 1.92 5.38
C GLU A 195 -36.18 0.90 4.84
N PHE A 196 -37.44 1.29 4.82
CA PHE A 196 -38.52 0.45 4.31
C PHE A 196 -39.00 1.03 2.98
N VAL A 197 -38.79 0.29 1.90
CA VAL A 197 -39.30 0.64 0.57
C VAL A 197 -40.52 -0.19 0.30
N PHE A 198 -41.68 0.45 0.26
CA PHE A 198 -42.97 -0.17 -0.05
C PHE A 198 -43.35 0.13 -1.49
N VAL A 199 -43.69 -0.89 -2.24
CA VAL A 199 -44.15 -0.80 -3.63
C VAL A 199 -45.62 -1.18 -3.70
N THR A 200 -46.46 -0.32 -4.24
CA THR A 200 -47.90 -0.60 -4.40
C THR A 200 -48.19 -1.49 -5.61
N ASP A 201 -49.24 -2.27 -5.54
CA ASP A 201 -49.76 -3.09 -6.69
C ASP A 201 -50.51 -2.24 -7.72
N GLU A 202 -50.51 -0.91 -7.59
CA GLU A 202 -51.16 0.02 -8.53
C GLU A 202 -50.43 0.05 -9.87
N THR A 203 -51.15 0.42 -10.93
CA THR A 203 -50.56 0.62 -12.25
C THR A 203 -50.70 2.08 -12.66
N PRO A 204 -49.64 2.88 -12.70
CA PRO A 204 -48.23 2.54 -12.41
C PRO A 204 -47.95 2.31 -10.92
N ALA A 205 -47.02 1.43 -10.59
CA ALA A 205 -46.58 1.17 -9.24
C ALA A 205 -46.01 2.45 -8.59
N ARG A 206 -46.33 2.68 -7.32
CA ARG A 206 -45.80 3.79 -6.54
C ARG A 206 -44.82 3.27 -5.53
N TYR A 207 -43.73 4.03 -5.36
CA TYR A 207 -42.66 3.72 -4.41
C TYR A 207 -42.76 4.71 -3.26
N TYR A 208 -42.74 4.19 -2.06
CA TYR A 208 -42.67 4.95 -0.80
C TYR A 208 -41.43 4.51 -0.05
N ASP A 209 -40.65 5.48 0.42
CA ASP A 209 -39.39 5.27 1.12
C ASP A 209 -39.50 5.90 2.51
N PHE A 210 -39.29 5.09 3.56
CA PHE A 210 -39.42 5.50 4.94
C PHE A 210 -38.15 5.09 5.71
N THR A 211 -37.51 6.05 6.37
CA THR A 211 -36.43 5.76 7.31
C THR A 211 -36.95 5.83 8.74
N PHE A 212 -36.61 4.85 9.55
CA PHE A 212 -37.09 4.76 10.93
C PHE A 212 -36.05 4.05 11.81
N LYS A 213 -36.33 3.95 13.10
CA LYS A 213 -35.52 3.20 14.07
C LYS A 213 -36.30 1.99 14.55
N ASP A 214 -35.62 0.83 14.68
CA ASP A 214 -36.17 -0.36 15.31
C ASP A 214 -36.30 -0.14 16.83
N ASP A 215 -37.39 -0.58 17.40
CA ASP A 215 -37.60 -0.68 18.85
C ASP A 215 -37.16 -2.06 19.42
N GLY A 216 -36.47 -2.84 18.63
CA GLY A 216 -36.05 -4.21 18.92
C GLY A 216 -37.04 -5.29 18.43
N SER A 217 -38.20 -4.90 17.91
CA SER A 217 -39.23 -5.84 17.44
C SER A 217 -38.86 -6.55 16.16
N ILE A 218 -38.30 -5.83 15.19
CA ILE A 218 -37.83 -6.40 13.91
C ILE A 218 -36.65 -7.36 14.15
N CYS A 219 -35.68 -6.95 14.95
CA CYS A 219 -34.56 -7.82 15.33
C CYS A 219 -35.06 -9.12 15.97
N THR A 220 -36.01 -9.01 16.91
CA THR A 220 -36.62 -10.18 17.57
C THR A 220 -37.36 -11.07 16.58
N ALA A 221 -38.11 -10.49 15.64
CA ALA A 221 -38.82 -11.25 14.60
C ALA A 221 -37.84 -11.99 13.67
N LEU A 222 -36.77 -11.32 13.22
CA LEU A 222 -35.74 -11.95 12.39
C LEU A 222 -35.02 -13.09 13.12
N LYS A 223 -34.73 -12.95 14.42
CA LYS A 223 -34.14 -14.01 15.24
C LYS A 223 -35.04 -15.22 15.41
N SER A 224 -36.34 -15.01 15.44
CA SER A 224 -37.35 -16.05 15.60
C SER A 224 -37.74 -16.72 14.27
N ALA A 225 -37.29 -16.16 13.16
CA ALA A 225 -37.65 -16.62 11.83
C ALA A 225 -36.98 -17.96 11.46
N THR A 226 -37.65 -18.72 10.63
CA THR A 226 -37.11 -19.95 10.02
C THR A 226 -36.47 -19.61 8.69
N PHE A 227 -35.24 -20.06 8.48
CA PHE A 227 -34.50 -19.82 7.26
C PHE A 227 -34.16 -21.14 6.54
N GLU A 228 -34.30 -21.12 5.22
CA GLU A 228 -33.97 -22.24 4.33
C GLU A 228 -32.86 -21.85 3.37
N ASN A 229 -32.14 -22.84 2.88
CA ASN A 229 -31.17 -22.64 1.82
C ASN A 229 -31.83 -22.27 0.50
N LEU A 230 -31.19 -21.42 -0.31
CA LEU A 230 -31.65 -21.16 -1.66
C LEU A 230 -31.65 -22.44 -2.50
N PRO A 231 -32.73 -22.71 -3.26
CA PRO A 231 -32.74 -23.81 -4.21
C PRO A 231 -31.73 -23.55 -5.35
N VAL A 232 -31.22 -24.63 -5.93
CA VAL A 232 -30.34 -24.54 -7.11
C VAL A 232 -31.10 -23.87 -8.26
N GLY A 233 -30.48 -22.80 -8.82
CA GLY A 233 -31.10 -22.06 -9.92
C GLY A 233 -32.11 -20.99 -9.47
N PHE A 234 -32.11 -20.63 -8.19
CA PHE A 234 -32.94 -19.52 -7.70
C PHE A 234 -32.65 -18.25 -8.51
N TYR A 235 -33.72 -17.62 -8.99
CA TYR A 235 -33.68 -16.39 -9.75
C TYR A 235 -34.50 -15.32 -9.02
N ARG A 236 -33.90 -14.16 -8.81
CA ARG A 236 -34.53 -13.00 -8.17
C ARG A 236 -35.40 -12.25 -9.18
N HIS A 237 -36.62 -11.89 -8.80
CA HIS A 237 -37.57 -11.24 -9.71
C HIS A 237 -37.43 -9.73 -9.86
N GLY A 238 -36.58 -9.09 -9.06
CA GLY A 238 -36.28 -7.67 -9.26
C GLY A 238 -36.84 -6.72 -8.19
N SER A 239 -37.29 -5.54 -8.52
CA SER A 239 -37.57 -4.46 -7.60
C SER A 239 -38.90 -4.59 -6.90
N GLU A 240 -38.90 -4.57 -5.57
CA GLU A 240 -40.04 -4.98 -4.78
C GLU A 240 -40.03 -4.33 -3.43
N THR A 241 -41.08 -4.57 -2.67
CA THR A 241 -41.15 -4.18 -1.25
C THR A 241 -40.00 -4.83 -0.50
N ARG A 242 -39.17 -4.01 0.10
CA ARG A 242 -38.00 -4.46 0.84
C ARG A 242 -37.81 -3.69 2.15
N LEU A 243 -37.26 -4.36 3.12
CA LEU A 243 -36.68 -3.76 4.31
C LEU A 243 -35.17 -3.81 4.20
N TYR A 244 -34.52 -2.67 4.24
CA TYR A 244 -33.08 -2.54 4.26
C TYR A 244 -32.62 -2.05 5.63
N ILE A 245 -31.74 -2.79 6.25
CA ILE A 245 -31.21 -2.50 7.59
C ILE A 245 -29.70 -2.37 7.45
N ARG A 246 -29.15 -1.32 7.96
CA ARG A 246 -27.69 -1.10 7.91
C ARG A 246 -27.16 -0.58 9.23
N GLY A 247 -25.95 -0.99 9.54
CA GLY A 247 -25.15 -0.46 10.60
C GLY A 247 -23.69 -0.28 10.16
N SER A 248 -22.83 -0.19 11.14
CA SER A 248 -21.40 0.01 10.91
C SER A 248 -20.73 -1.28 10.41
N GLY A 249 -20.54 -1.39 9.10
CA GLY A 249 -19.88 -2.54 8.45
C GLY A 249 -20.78 -3.77 8.24
N TRP A 250 -22.09 -3.63 8.34
CA TRP A 250 -23.04 -4.72 8.07
C TRP A 250 -24.35 -4.21 7.50
N THR A 251 -25.04 -5.09 6.73
CA THR A 251 -26.35 -4.82 6.17
C THR A 251 -27.21 -6.07 6.17
N ILE A 252 -28.53 -5.89 6.24
CA ILE A 252 -29.54 -6.93 6.04
C ILE A 252 -30.60 -6.38 5.10
N ASP A 253 -30.85 -7.09 3.99
CA ASP A 253 -31.93 -6.83 3.04
C ASP A 253 -32.97 -7.95 3.14
N VAL A 254 -34.24 -7.59 3.36
CA VAL A 254 -35.37 -8.52 3.32
C VAL A 254 -36.26 -8.16 2.15
N PHE A 255 -36.38 -9.08 1.18
CA PHE A 255 -37.17 -8.91 -0.04
C PHE A 255 -38.47 -9.71 0.07
N ARG A 256 -39.61 -9.03 -0.03
CA ARG A 256 -40.93 -9.63 0.22
C ARG A 256 -41.29 -10.68 -0.82
N GLU A 257 -41.26 -10.31 -2.09
CA GLU A 257 -41.77 -11.11 -3.18
C GLU A 257 -40.91 -12.37 -3.41
N ASP A 258 -39.62 -12.26 -3.20
CA ASP A 258 -38.68 -13.38 -3.31
C ASP A 258 -38.54 -14.19 -2.01
N ARG A 259 -39.12 -13.71 -0.91
CA ARG A 259 -38.90 -14.26 0.44
C ARG A 259 -37.41 -14.40 0.78
N LEU A 260 -36.60 -13.49 0.28
CA LEU A 260 -35.15 -13.56 0.35
C LEU A 260 -34.63 -12.63 1.44
N VAL A 261 -33.75 -13.15 2.27
CA VAL A 261 -32.92 -12.37 3.19
C VAL A 261 -31.49 -12.44 2.74
N LYS A 262 -30.89 -11.27 2.51
CA LYS A 262 -29.46 -11.12 2.26
C LYS A 262 -28.84 -10.40 3.44
N ALA A 263 -27.76 -10.94 3.97
CA ALA A 263 -26.99 -10.28 5.01
C ALA A 263 -25.53 -10.18 4.54
N TYR A 264 -24.92 -9.07 4.84
CA TYR A 264 -23.52 -8.79 4.55
C TYR A 264 -22.85 -8.27 5.81
N TYR A 265 -21.63 -8.73 6.05
CA TYR A 265 -20.76 -8.21 7.12
C TYR A 265 -19.38 -7.94 6.56
N SER A 266 -18.80 -6.82 6.96
CA SER A 266 -17.42 -6.47 6.64
C SER A 266 -16.72 -5.79 7.81
N THR A 267 -15.45 -6.04 7.93
CA THR A 267 -14.58 -5.42 8.92
C THR A 267 -13.19 -5.19 8.33
N GLN A 268 -12.40 -4.37 9.01
CA GLN A 268 -11.00 -4.11 8.63
C GLN A 268 -10.08 -4.42 9.80
N ASP A 269 -8.89 -4.96 9.47
CA ASP A 269 -7.83 -5.08 10.46
C ASP A 269 -7.07 -3.75 10.64
N LYS A 270 -6.10 -3.76 11.56
CA LYS A 270 -5.25 -2.59 11.82
C LYS A 270 -4.38 -2.14 10.64
N TYR A 271 -4.24 -2.98 9.60
CA TYR A 271 -3.51 -2.66 8.37
C TYR A 271 -4.43 -2.19 7.24
N GLY A 272 -5.76 -2.08 7.49
CA GLY A 272 -6.75 -1.66 6.51
C GLY A 272 -7.15 -2.75 5.50
N ARG A 273 -6.84 -4.02 5.76
CA ARG A 273 -7.29 -5.14 4.92
C ARG A 273 -8.75 -5.43 5.24
N ASN A 274 -9.57 -5.60 4.20
CA ASN A 274 -10.99 -5.89 4.33
C ASN A 274 -11.26 -7.40 4.43
N TYR A 275 -12.11 -7.76 5.36
CA TYR A 275 -12.64 -9.11 5.52
C TYR A 275 -14.16 -9.05 5.45
N SER A 276 -14.80 -9.91 4.68
CA SER A 276 -16.25 -9.86 4.51
C SER A 276 -16.86 -11.23 4.27
N THR A 277 -18.13 -11.34 4.63
CA THR A 277 -18.95 -12.52 4.33
C THR A 277 -20.36 -12.08 3.97
N SER A 278 -21.08 -12.96 3.27
CA SER A 278 -22.47 -12.72 2.91
C SER A 278 -23.30 -13.98 3.05
N PHE A 279 -24.56 -13.81 3.40
CA PHE A 279 -25.53 -14.88 3.56
C PHE A 279 -26.75 -14.57 2.70
N GLU A 280 -27.26 -15.58 2.01
CA GLU A 280 -28.53 -15.52 1.28
C GLU A 280 -29.38 -16.70 1.72
N LYS A 281 -30.57 -16.44 2.24
CA LYS A 281 -31.49 -17.44 2.75
C LYS A 281 -32.91 -17.09 2.35
N LEU A 282 -33.77 -18.10 2.15
CA LEU A 282 -35.19 -17.87 2.14
C LEU A 282 -35.74 -17.81 3.57
N ILE A 283 -36.63 -16.88 3.81
CA ILE A 283 -37.39 -16.79 5.04
C ILE A 283 -38.78 -17.45 4.84
N ASP A 284 -39.30 -18.14 5.84
CA ASP A 284 -40.65 -18.66 5.77
C ASP A 284 -41.69 -17.53 5.68
N GLU A 285 -42.85 -17.82 5.12
CA GLU A 285 -43.88 -16.84 4.77
C GLU A 285 -44.47 -16.14 6.00
N ASP A 286 -44.70 -16.86 7.09
CA ASP A 286 -45.28 -16.30 8.31
C ASP A 286 -44.28 -15.35 9.01
N SER A 287 -43.03 -15.73 9.09
CA SER A 287 -41.96 -14.89 9.62
C SER A 287 -41.74 -13.63 8.76
N LEU A 288 -41.75 -13.80 7.44
CA LEU A 288 -41.64 -12.66 6.51
C LEU A 288 -42.77 -11.67 6.69
N ASN A 289 -44.03 -12.16 6.73
CA ASN A 289 -45.21 -11.31 6.95
C ASN A 289 -45.12 -10.58 8.30
N THR A 290 -44.63 -11.23 9.35
CA THR A 290 -44.41 -10.61 10.65
C THR A 290 -43.38 -9.47 10.55
N VAL A 291 -42.21 -9.70 9.95
CA VAL A 291 -41.16 -8.69 9.78
C VAL A 291 -41.65 -7.49 8.94
N MET A 292 -42.31 -7.75 7.81
CA MET A 292 -42.80 -6.70 6.93
C MET A 292 -43.94 -5.86 7.53
N ASN A 293 -44.84 -6.50 8.30
CA ASN A 293 -45.90 -5.76 9.01
C ASN A 293 -45.31 -4.87 10.09
N LEU A 294 -44.33 -5.34 10.87
CA LEU A 294 -43.62 -4.52 11.86
C LEU A 294 -42.92 -3.34 11.18
N ALA A 295 -42.23 -3.58 10.05
CA ALA A 295 -41.59 -2.52 9.31
C ALA A 295 -42.60 -1.48 8.83
N TYR A 296 -43.76 -1.91 8.34
CA TYR A 296 -44.84 -1.01 7.90
C TYR A 296 -45.42 -0.19 9.10
N GLU A 297 -45.69 -0.85 10.23
CA GLU A 297 -46.24 -0.18 11.43
C GLU A 297 -45.25 0.85 12.00
N LEU A 298 -43.97 0.52 12.09
CA LEU A 298 -42.92 1.41 12.61
C LEU A 298 -42.62 2.57 11.67
N SER A 299 -42.69 2.36 10.35
CA SER A 299 -42.42 3.37 9.32
C SER A 299 -43.64 4.29 9.09
N ALA A 300 -44.84 3.86 9.41
CA ALA A 300 -46.02 4.65 9.18
C ALA A 300 -45.92 6.01 9.90
N PRO A 301 -46.16 7.14 9.23
CA PRO A 301 -46.13 8.44 9.87
C PRO A 301 -47.14 8.44 11.01
N LYS A 302 -46.65 8.54 12.25
CA LYS A 302 -47.52 8.78 13.41
C LYS A 302 -48.25 10.07 13.11
N ASN A 303 -49.58 9.97 12.85
CA ASN A 303 -50.41 11.10 12.46
C ASN A 303 -50.22 12.24 13.46
N PRO A 304 -49.57 13.38 13.14
CA PRO A 304 -49.37 14.46 14.09
C PRO A 304 -50.66 15.18 14.47
N PHE A 305 -51.74 14.87 13.77
CA PHE A 305 -53.08 15.36 14.07
C PHE A 305 -53.83 14.22 14.79
N GLY A 306 -53.62 14.14 16.13
CA GLY A 306 -54.44 13.28 16.98
C GLY A 306 -55.90 13.52 16.70
N ASN A 307 -56.68 12.44 16.62
CA ASN A 307 -58.13 12.40 16.47
C ASN A 307 -58.82 13.61 17.08
N SER A 308 -59.11 14.63 16.28
CA SER A 308 -60.25 15.48 16.52
C SER A 308 -61.47 14.69 16.02
N SER A 309 -62.03 13.85 16.86
CA SER A 309 -63.37 13.36 16.69
C SER A 309 -64.29 14.58 16.69
N SER A 310 -64.50 15.17 15.55
CA SER A 310 -65.65 16.07 15.35
C SER A 310 -66.88 15.18 15.31
N ASN A 311 -67.56 15.11 16.46
CA ASN A 311 -68.96 14.77 16.50
C ASN A 311 -69.71 15.61 15.47
N PRO A 312 -70.53 15.07 14.56
CA PRO A 312 -71.48 15.83 13.84
C PRO A 312 -72.57 16.24 14.83
N SER A 313 -72.53 17.49 15.29
CA SER A 313 -73.67 18.11 15.98
C SER A 313 -74.88 18.11 15.07
N SER A 314 -75.87 17.32 15.45
CA SER A 314 -77.25 17.48 15.05
C SER A 314 -77.69 18.92 15.27
N GLY A 315 -77.80 19.69 14.21
CA GLY A 315 -78.41 21.00 14.17
C GLY A 315 -79.77 20.93 13.51
N SER A 316 -80.74 21.07 14.35
CA SER A 316 -82.15 21.20 14.13
C SER A 316 -82.54 22.08 12.97
N GLU A 317 -83.58 21.64 12.24
CA GLU A 317 -84.53 22.44 11.47
C GLU A 317 -85.01 23.62 12.27
N GLU A 318 -85.16 24.82 11.65
CA GLU A 318 -86.33 25.68 11.80
C GLU A 318 -86.38 26.70 10.67
N HIS A 319 -87.48 26.58 9.92
CA HIS A 319 -88.40 27.58 9.33
C HIS A 319 -87.91 29.02 9.09
N LEU A 320 -87.92 29.46 7.83
CA LEU A 320 -88.95 30.28 7.16
C LEU A 320 -88.54 30.52 5.73
#